data_5fa706af1f988f6f113eb50d303f1212
#
_entry.id   5fa706af1f988f6f113eb50d303f1212
#
_cell.length_a   1.000
_cell.length_b   1.000
_cell.length_c   1.000
_cell.angle_alpha   90.00
_cell.angle_beta   90.00
_cell.angle_gamma   90.00
#
_symmetry.space_group_name_H-M   'P 1'
#
loop_
_entity.id
_entity.type
_entity.pdbx_description
1 polymer ?
#
loop_
_entity_poly.entity_id
_entity_poly.type
_entity_poly.pdbx_seq_one_letter_code
_entity_poly.pdbx_strand_id
1 'polypeptide(L)'
;REKDDMESRGRLENVEELKSSIRGYMENAEGEPTLAGFLDEVALYTDLDSQSDSDNCVTMMTMHAAKGLEFPHVYVVGMEDGLFPGNRAMGDAEEMEEERRLCYVAMTRAKETLTLTNARQRMLFGRTAPAMPSRFLKEVPEENMEWLSKPQPRSAESDVGLSLIHISEP
;
A
#
# COMPACT_ATOMS: atom_id res chain seq x y z
N ARG A 1 -15.13 21.73 25.75
CA ARG A 1 -15.32 20.26 25.95
C ARG A 1 -14.73 19.59 24.74
N GLU A 2 -13.46 19.24 24.83
CA GLU A 2 -12.79 18.41 23.84
C GLU A 2 -13.55 17.07 23.75
N LYS A 3 -13.86 16.67 22.54
CA LYS A 3 -14.35 15.32 22.28
C LYS A 3 -13.18 14.37 22.55
N ASP A 4 -13.24 13.69 23.68
CA ASP A 4 -12.38 12.55 24.01
C ASP A 4 -12.86 11.36 23.17
N ASP A 5 -12.52 11.40 21.86
CA ASP A 5 -12.82 10.33 20.95
C ASP A 5 -11.57 9.44 20.75
N MET A 6 -11.79 8.24 20.27
CA MET A 6 -10.77 7.21 20.07
C MET A 6 -9.65 7.70 19.14
N GLU A 7 -9.97 8.57 18.19
CA GLU A 7 -9.03 9.15 17.24
C GLU A 7 -8.08 10.15 17.91
N SER A 8 -8.58 10.95 18.83
CA SER A 8 -7.76 11.92 19.59
C SER A 8 -6.78 11.22 20.52
N ARG A 9 -7.17 10.08 21.09
CA ARG A 9 -6.27 9.25 21.93
C ARG A 9 -5.17 8.62 21.09
N GLY A 10 -5.49 8.05 19.92
CA GLY A 10 -4.49 7.48 19.01
C GLY A 10 -3.48 8.52 18.53
N ARG A 11 -3.92 9.76 18.27
CA ARG A 11 -3.01 10.85 17.92
C ARG A 11 -2.07 11.24 19.07
N LEU A 12 -2.56 11.22 20.30
CA LEU A 12 -1.74 11.48 21.47
C LEU A 12 -0.70 10.38 21.68
N GLU A 13 -1.12 9.11 21.57
CA GLU A 13 -0.22 7.96 21.65
C GLU A 13 0.89 8.04 20.61
N ASN A 14 0.57 8.36 19.36
CA ASN A 14 1.58 8.54 18.29
C ASN A 14 2.58 9.66 18.62
N VAL A 15 2.13 10.75 19.22
CA VAL A 15 3.03 11.85 19.66
C VAL A 15 3.92 11.42 20.81
N GLU A 16 3.42 10.63 21.73
CA GLU A 16 4.21 10.10 22.86
C GLU A 16 5.24 9.08 22.39
N GLU A 17 4.88 8.24 21.43
CA GLU A 17 5.79 7.29 20.81
C GLU A 17 6.91 8.00 20.03
N LEU A 18 6.59 9.03 19.25
CA LEU A 18 7.60 9.85 18.59
C LEU A 18 8.56 10.51 19.59
N LYS A 19 8.05 11.03 20.71
CA LYS A 19 8.91 11.59 21.76
C LYS A 19 9.83 10.52 22.37
N SER A 20 9.33 9.30 22.54
CA SER A 20 10.12 8.18 23.05
C SER A 20 11.25 7.82 22.08
N SER A 21 10.95 7.75 20.77
CA SER A 21 11.92 7.49 19.72
C SER A 21 13.02 8.55 19.67
N ILE A 22 12.65 9.83 19.76
CA ILE A 22 13.62 10.93 19.81
C ILE A 22 14.54 10.82 21.04
N ARG A 23 14.01 10.48 22.21
CA ARG A 23 14.82 10.29 23.42
C ARG A 23 15.79 9.12 23.27
N GLY A 24 15.31 7.99 22.72
CA GLY A 24 16.16 6.84 22.44
C GLY A 24 17.31 7.19 21.50
N TYR A 25 17.03 7.94 20.45
CA TYR A 25 18.07 8.43 19.54
C TYR A 25 19.10 9.33 20.27
N MET A 26 18.63 10.28 21.09
CA MET A 26 19.52 11.19 21.83
C MET A 26 20.42 10.45 22.85
N GLU A 27 19.94 9.35 23.43
CA GLU A 27 20.67 8.54 24.39
C GLU A 27 21.72 7.61 23.73
N ASN A 28 21.45 7.18 22.50
CA ASN A 28 22.26 6.18 21.78
C ASN A 28 23.14 6.78 20.66
N ALA A 29 23.00 8.06 20.34
CA ALA A 29 23.75 8.69 19.25
C ALA A 29 25.25 8.71 19.55
N GLU A 30 26.05 8.18 18.62
CA GLU A 30 27.51 8.29 18.64
C GLU A 30 27.94 9.70 18.20
N GLY A 31 27.85 10.70 19.10
CA GLY A 31 28.20 12.09 18.81
C GLY A 31 27.09 13.07 19.21
N GLU A 32 27.13 14.30 18.68
CA GLU A 32 26.11 15.31 18.96
C GLU A 32 24.83 14.97 18.20
N PRO A 33 23.70 14.68 18.89
CA PRO A 33 22.47 14.32 18.25
C PRO A 33 21.89 15.50 17.45
N THR A 34 21.59 15.27 16.17
CA THR A 34 21.02 16.30 15.28
C THR A 34 19.67 15.84 14.74
N LEU A 35 18.82 16.80 14.36
CA LEU A 35 17.55 16.47 13.71
C LEU A 35 17.75 15.73 12.37
N ALA A 36 18.78 16.10 11.60
CA ALA A 36 19.09 15.42 10.34
C ALA A 36 19.46 13.96 10.59
N GLY A 37 20.33 13.69 11.57
CA GLY A 37 20.71 12.32 11.93
C GLY A 37 19.53 11.49 12.45
N PHE A 38 18.61 12.08 13.21
CA PHE A 38 17.38 11.40 13.62
C PHE A 38 16.49 11.05 12.42
N LEU A 39 16.33 11.97 11.48
CA LEU A 39 15.52 11.71 10.28
C LEU A 39 16.15 10.65 9.37
N ASP A 40 17.49 10.64 9.27
CA ASP A 40 18.21 9.61 8.53
C ASP A 40 18.06 8.23 9.20
N GLU A 41 18.12 8.15 10.52
CA GLU A 41 17.89 6.91 11.28
C GLU A 41 16.45 6.42 11.12
N VAL A 42 15.47 7.30 11.26
CA VAL A 42 14.04 6.94 11.05
C VAL A 42 13.78 6.49 9.61
N ALA A 43 14.45 7.08 8.62
CA ALA A 43 14.34 6.66 7.23
C ALA A 43 14.96 5.27 6.97
N LEU A 44 15.94 4.88 7.75
CA LEU A 44 16.55 3.54 7.70
C LEU A 44 15.79 2.51 8.54
N TYR A 45 15.06 2.97 9.56
CA TYR A 45 14.29 2.11 10.45
C TYR A 45 12.95 1.74 9.79
N THR A 46 12.95 0.69 9.01
CA THR A 46 11.70 0.05 8.58
C THR A 46 11.41 -1.09 9.57
N ASP A 47 10.16 -1.28 9.97
CA ASP A 47 9.70 -2.42 10.81
C ASP A 47 10.15 -3.79 10.28
N LEU A 48 10.62 -3.84 9.04
CA LEU A 48 11.19 -5.01 8.38
C LEU A 48 12.57 -5.40 8.90
N ASP A 49 13.37 -4.44 9.38
CA ASP A 49 14.71 -4.72 9.93
C ASP A 49 14.63 -5.42 11.29
N SER A 50 13.49 -5.34 11.98
CA SER A 50 13.22 -6.04 13.22
C SER A 50 12.66 -7.45 13.06
N GLN A 51 12.25 -7.83 11.83
CA GLN A 51 11.79 -9.18 11.54
C GLN A 51 12.99 -10.09 11.27
N SER A 52 13.15 -11.13 12.10
CA SER A 52 14.11 -12.18 11.81
C SER A 52 13.71 -12.91 10.52
N ASP A 53 14.65 -13.21 9.63
CA ASP A 53 14.46 -14.01 8.40
C ASP A 53 13.83 -15.41 8.65
N SER A 54 13.59 -15.76 9.91
CA SER A 54 13.03 -17.04 10.33
C SER A 54 11.50 -17.07 10.44
N ASP A 55 10.83 -15.91 10.36
CA ASP A 55 9.38 -15.85 10.55
C ASP A 55 8.65 -16.15 9.24
N ASN A 56 8.04 -17.33 9.17
CA ASN A 56 7.13 -17.69 8.08
C ASN A 56 5.84 -16.86 8.18
N CYS A 57 5.91 -15.62 7.75
CA CYS A 57 4.83 -14.64 7.84
C CYS A 57 4.59 -13.93 6.51
N VAL A 58 3.39 -13.38 6.35
CA VAL A 58 3.05 -12.47 5.27
C VAL A 58 3.25 -11.04 5.74
N THR A 59 4.15 -10.32 5.09
CA THR A 59 4.39 -8.90 5.40
C THR A 59 3.35 -8.02 4.71
N MET A 60 2.67 -7.18 5.46
CA MET A 60 1.69 -6.21 4.95
C MET A 60 2.22 -4.79 5.14
N MET A 61 2.16 -3.99 4.07
CA MET A 61 2.64 -2.61 4.10
C MET A 61 1.89 -1.74 3.09
N THR A 62 2.07 -0.43 3.18
CA THR A 62 1.60 0.48 2.14
C THR A 62 2.55 0.43 0.92
N MET A 63 2.04 0.80 -0.27
CA MET A 63 2.89 0.91 -1.47
C MET A 63 4.03 1.91 -1.30
N HIS A 64 3.82 2.99 -0.53
CA HIS A 64 4.87 3.96 -0.22
C HIS A 64 5.99 3.35 0.63
N ALA A 65 5.64 2.55 1.63
CA ALA A 65 6.61 1.86 2.48
C ALA A 65 7.42 0.79 1.74
N ALA A 66 6.88 0.27 0.64
CA ALA A 66 7.57 -0.72 -0.19
C ALA A 66 8.70 -0.15 -1.07
N LYS A 67 8.88 1.18 -1.10
CA LYS A 67 9.94 1.82 -1.89
C LYS A 67 11.33 1.37 -1.42
N GLY A 68 12.12 0.82 -2.35
CA GLY A 68 13.48 0.34 -2.06
C GLY A 68 13.55 -1.12 -1.57
N LEU A 69 12.41 -1.72 -1.23
CA LEU A 69 12.34 -3.13 -0.82
C LEU A 69 12.03 -4.01 -2.04
N GLU A 70 12.33 -5.30 -1.94
CA GLU A 70 12.03 -6.28 -2.99
C GLU A 70 11.65 -7.63 -2.36
N PHE A 71 10.66 -8.29 -2.95
CA PHE A 71 10.11 -9.55 -2.45
C PHE A 71 9.97 -10.57 -3.58
N PRO A 72 10.14 -11.87 -3.32
CA PRO A 72 9.90 -12.91 -4.34
C PRO A 72 8.46 -12.82 -4.88
N HIS A 73 7.48 -12.69 -4.00
CA HIS A 73 6.07 -12.68 -4.36
C HIS A 73 5.40 -11.42 -3.80
N VAL A 74 4.74 -10.65 -4.66
CA VAL A 74 4.03 -9.42 -4.29
C VAL A 74 2.56 -9.51 -4.66
N TYR A 75 1.71 -9.16 -3.71
CA TYR A 75 0.26 -9.01 -3.91
C TYR A 75 -0.11 -7.54 -3.73
N VAL A 76 -0.51 -6.89 -4.81
CA VAL A 76 -1.07 -5.54 -4.75
C VAL A 76 -2.60 -5.65 -4.68
N VAL A 77 -3.16 -5.23 -3.55
CA VAL A 77 -4.58 -5.38 -3.30
C VAL A 77 -5.33 -4.06 -3.51
N GLY A 78 -6.58 -4.13 -3.95
CA GLY A 78 -7.42 -2.95 -4.12
C GLY A 78 -7.16 -2.15 -5.40
N MET A 79 -6.81 -2.82 -6.49
CA MET A 79 -6.64 -2.21 -7.81
C MET A 79 -8.00 -1.79 -8.40
N GLU A 80 -8.56 -0.71 -7.86
CA GLU A 80 -9.92 -0.23 -8.16
C GLU A 80 -9.94 1.30 -8.29
N ASP A 81 -10.58 1.81 -9.35
CA ASP A 81 -10.79 3.24 -9.53
C ASP A 81 -11.55 3.83 -8.32
N GLY A 82 -11.00 4.89 -7.74
CA GLY A 82 -11.50 5.51 -6.52
C GLY A 82 -10.83 5.03 -5.23
N LEU A 83 -10.16 3.86 -5.27
CA LEU A 83 -9.29 3.38 -4.21
C LEU A 83 -7.80 3.53 -4.61
N PHE A 84 -7.44 2.95 -5.76
CA PHE A 84 -6.14 3.13 -6.39
C PHE A 84 -6.27 3.07 -7.92
N PRO A 85 -6.16 4.22 -8.64
CA PRO A 85 -5.92 5.57 -8.12
C PRO A 85 -7.03 6.10 -7.22
N GLY A 86 -6.65 6.92 -6.23
CA GLY A 86 -7.57 7.51 -5.28
C GLY A 86 -8.53 8.54 -5.92
N ASN A 87 -9.66 8.81 -5.24
CA ASN A 87 -10.65 9.77 -5.75
C ASN A 87 -10.09 11.17 -6.03
N ARG A 88 -9.06 11.60 -5.30
CA ARG A 88 -8.42 12.91 -5.51
C ARG A 88 -7.75 12.99 -6.88
N ALA A 89 -7.05 11.93 -7.27
CA ALA A 89 -6.34 11.85 -8.53
C ALA A 89 -7.27 11.82 -9.75
N MET A 90 -8.57 11.48 -9.57
CA MET A 90 -9.50 11.34 -10.69
C MET A 90 -9.78 12.66 -11.45
N GLY A 91 -9.53 13.80 -10.84
CA GLY A 91 -9.75 15.12 -11.44
C GLY A 91 -8.47 15.94 -11.64
N ASP A 92 -7.32 15.41 -11.25
CA ASP A 92 -6.04 16.09 -11.27
C ASP A 92 -5.00 15.26 -12.01
N ALA A 93 -4.41 15.85 -13.05
CA ALA A 93 -3.43 15.15 -13.91
C ALA A 93 -2.09 14.92 -13.19
N GLU A 94 -1.69 15.84 -12.31
CA GLU A 94 -0.43 15.75 -11.56
C GLU A 94 -0.51 14.67 -10.48
N GLU A 95 -1.60 14.66 -9.72
CA GLU A 95 -1.91 13.62 -8.74
C GLU A 95 -2.04 12.24 -9.42
N MET A 96 -2.62 12.17 -10.61
CA MET A 96 -2.74 10.91 -11.37
C MET A 96 -1.36 10.37 -11.80
N GLU A 97 -0.42 11.25 -12.16
CA GLU A 97 0.95 10.83 -12.50
C GLU A 97 1.71 10.32 -11.26
N GLU A 98 1.50 10.93 -10.10
CA GLU A 98 2.11 10.42 -8.86
C GLU A 98 1.53 9.04 -8.48
N GLU A 99 0.23 8.83 -8.59
CA GLU A 99 -0.40 7.52 -8.38
C GLU A 99 0.12 6.49 -9.39
N ARG A 100 0.36 6.88 -10.65
CA ARG A 100 0.95 6.00 -11.67
C ARG A 100 2.40 5.63 -11.33
N ARG A 101 3.21 6.58 -10.86
CA ARG A 101 4.56 6.29 -10.38
C ARG A 101 4.56 5.33 -9.20
N LEU A 102 3.63 5.52 -8.27
CA LEU A 102 3.45 4.64 -7.13
C LEU A 102 3.04 3.22 -7.57
N CYS A 103 2.16 3.12 -8.57
CA CYS A 103 1.79 1.85 -9.18
C CYS A 103 3.01 1.13 -9.78
N TYR A 104 3.80 1.84 -10.56
CA TYR A 104 5.05 1.32 -11.14
C TYR A 104 6.01 0.84 -10.04
N VAL A 105 6.21 1.66 -8.99
CA VAL A 105 7.05 1.26 -7.85
C VAL A 105 6.53 -0.02 -7.22
N ALA A 106 5.23 -0.13 -6.94
CA ALA A 106 4.64 -1.32 -6.34
C ALA A 106 4.84 -2.58 -7.20
N MET A 107 4.63 -2.46 -8.52
CA MET A 107 4.84 -3.56 -9.46
C MET A 107 6.30 -4.03 -9.51
N THR A 108 7.24 -3.10 -9.51
CA THR A 108 8.68 -3.40 -9.56
C THR A 108 9.26 -3.95 -8.25
N ARG A 109 8.44 -4.14 -7.22
CA ARG A 109 8.87 -4.80 -5.97
C ARG A 109 8.88 -6.32 -6.06
N ALA A 110 8.21 -6.88 -7.06
CA ALA A 110 8.18 -8.32 -7.29
C ALA A 110 9.45 -8.79 -8.02
N LYS A 111 10.08 -9.84 -7.49
CA LYS A 111 11.23 -10.50 -8.12
C LYS A 111 10.80 -11.67 -8.99
N GLU A 112 9.75 -12.38 -8.59
CA GLU A 112 9.32 -13.63 -9.25
C GLU A 112 7.86 -13.52 -9.71
N THR A 113 6.95 -13.14 -8.79
CA THR A 113 5.52 -13.09 -9.12
C THR A 113 4.85 -11.85 -8.61
N LEU A 114 4.04 -11.25 -9.46
CA LEU A 114 3.18 -10.12 -9.12
C LEU A 114 1.73 -10.54 -9.30
N THR A 115 0.93 -10.38 -8.25
CA THR A 115 -0.51 -10.62 -8.29
C THR A 115 -1.26 -9.34 -7.97
N LEU A 116 -2.11 -8.91 -8.90
CA LEU A 116 -2.95 -7.72 -8.73
C LEU A 116 -4.39 -8.17 -8.44
N THR A 117 -5.03 -7.57 -7.44
CA THR A 117 -6.38 -7.97 -7.07
C THR A 117 -7.34 -6.78 -7.10
N ASN A 118 -8.55 -7.00 -7.56
CA ASN A 118 -9.65 -6.04 -7.47
C ASN A 118 -10.94 -6.74 -7.03
N ALA A 119 -11.79 -6.05 -6.29
CA ALA A 119 -13.11 -6.53 -5.93
C ALA A 119 -14.18 -5.98 -6.90
N ARG A 120 -15.25 -6.72 -7.11
CA ARG A 120 -16.42 -6.24 -7.89
C ARG A 120 -17.28 -5.27 -7.09
N GLN A 121 -17.28 -5.45 -5.78
CA GLN A 121 -18.00 -4.62 -4.83
C GLN A 121 -17.14 -4.42 -3.60
N ARG A 122 -17.17 -3.24 -3.04
CA ARG A 122 -16.44 -2.90 -1.82
C ARG A 122 -17.35 -2.18 -0.85
N MET A 123 -17.27 -2.60 0.40
CA MET A 123 -17.91 -1.88 1.49
C MET A 123 -16.94 -0.84 2.03
N LEU A 124 -17.28 0.44 1.88
CA LEU A 124 -16.54 1.57 2.45
C LEU A 124 -17.50 2.37 3.32
N PHE A 125 -17.10 2.63 4.55
CA PHE A 125 -17.90 3.41 5.52
C PHE A 125 -19.34 2.89 5.70
N GLY A 126 -19.51 1.56 5.74
CA GLY A 126 -20.80 0.92 5.93
C GLY A 126 -21.73 0.92 4.69
N ARG A 127 -21.24 1.36 3.54
CA ARG A 127 -21.99 1.32 2.28
C ARG A 127 -21.27 0.45 1.26
N THR A 128 -21.99 -0.51 0.70
CA THR A 128 -21.48 -1.35 -0.38
C THR A 128 -21.74 -0.66 -1.71
N ALA A 129 -20.68 -0.45 -2.49
CA ALA A 129 -20.75 0.12 -3.83
C ALA A 129 -20.04 -0.79 -4.84
N PRO A 130 -20.50 -0.82 -6.11
CA PRO A 130 -19.75 -1.49 -7.17
C PRO A 130 -18.41 -0.81 -7.34
N ALA A 131 -17.36 -1.63 -7.46
CA ALA A 131 -16.00 -1.16 -7.74
C ALA A 131 -15.66 -1.43 -9.22
N MET A 132 -14.94 -0.51 -9.82
CA MET A 132 -14.40 -0.65 -11.18
C MET A 132 -12.93 -1.01 -11.10
N PRO A 133 -12.43 -1.97 -11.92
CA PRO A 133 -11.01 -2.25 -11.99
C PRO A 133 -10.21 -0.98 -12.27
N SER A 134 -9.07 -0.85 -11.61
CA SER A 134 -8.16 0.28 -11.78
C SER A 134 -7.81 0.50 -13.26
N ARG A 135 -7.81 1.76 -13.68
CA ARG A 135 -7.38 2.15 -15.02
C ARG A 135 -5.94 1.77 -15.33
N PHE A 136 -5.08 1.69 -14.33
CA PHE A 136 -3.69 1.26 -14.49
C PHE A 136 -3.56 -0.17 -15.01
N LEU A 137 -4.54 -1.04 -14.76
CA LEU A 137 -4.55 -2.39 -15.32
C LEU A 137 -4.66 -2.40 -16.84
N LYS A 138 -5.24 -1.36 -17.45
CA LYS A 138 -5.33 -1.21 -18.91
C LYS A 138 -4.03 -0.70 -19.54
N GLU A 139 -3.12 -0.19 -18.73
CA GLU A 139 -1.81 0.29 -19.18
C GLU A 139 -0.77 -0.84 -19.25
N VAL A 140 -1.08 -1.99 -18.63
CA VAL A 140 -0.25 -3.19 -18.71
C VAL A 140 -0.58 -3.93 -20.02
N PRO A 141 0.42 -4.29 -20.85
CA PRO A 141 0.19 -5.06 -22.06
C PRO A 141 -0.50 -6.40 -21.78
N GLU A 142 -1.50 -6.75 -22.58
CA GLU A 142 -2.29 -7.98 -22.37
C GLU A 142 -1.44 -9.26 -22.45
N GLU A 143 -0.38 -9.26 -23.27
CA GLU A 143 0.55 -10.35 -23.41
C GLU A 143 1.35 -10.65 -22.14
N ASN A 144 1.44 -9.69 -21.23
CA ASN A 144 2.15 -9.81 -19.96
C ASN A 144 1.22 -10.12 -18.79
N MET A 145 -0.08 -10.30 -19.05
CA MET A 145 -1.10 -10.53 -18.02
C MET A 145 -1.80 -11.86 -18.19
N GLU A 146 -1.88 -12.63 -17.10
CA GLU A 146 -2.76 -13.76 -17.00
C GLU A 146 -3.95 -13.44 -16.09
N TRP A 147 -5.17 -13.53 -16.65
CA TRP A 147 -6.40 -13.34 -15.88
C TRP A 147 -6.81 -14.65 -15.19
N LEU A 148 -6.55 -14.78 -13.92
CA LEU A 148 -6.98 -15.94 -13.11
C LEU A 148 -8.49 -15.93 -12.88
N SER A 149 -9.10 -14.73 -12.84
CA SER A 149 -10.55 -14.56 -12.76
C SER A 149 -10.95 -13.32 -13.57
N LYS A 150 -11.54 -13.50 -14.74
CA LYS A 150 -11.96 -12.38 -15.59
C LYS A 150 -13.18 -11.65 -14.99
N PRO A 151 -13.25 -10.32 -15.09
CA PRO A 151 -14.46 -9.58 -14.79
C PRO A 151 -15.59 -10.08 -15.67
N GLN A 152 -16.66 -10.63 -15.10
CA GLN A 152 -17.86 -10.98 -15.86
C GLN A 152 -18.74 -9.74 -16.07
N PRO A 153 -19.42 -9.60 -17.21
CA PRO A 153 -20.42 -8.56 -17.40
C PRO A 153 -21.51 -8.69 -16.33
N ARG A 154 -21.99 -7.54 -15.85
CA ARG A 154 -22.95 -7.44 -14.75
C ARG A 154 -24.21 -8.28 -15.03
N SER A 155 -24.35 -9.41 -14.37
CA SER A 155 -25.64 -10.05 -14.11
C SER A 155 -26.10 -9.66 -12.70
N ALA A 156 -27.38 -9.43 -12.53
CA ALA A 156 -27.96 -8.79 -11.34
C ALA A 156 -28.04 -9.70 -10.09
N GLU A 157 -27.24 -10.75 -10.00
CA GLU A 157 -27.20 -11.64 -8.85
C GLU A 157 -25.88 -11.56 -8.12
N SER A 158 -26.00 -11.47 -6.82
CA SER A 158 -24.99 -11.30 -5.79
C SER A 158 -23.88 -12.35 -5.83
N ASP A 159 -22.74 -12.02 -6.42
CA ASP A 159 -21.51 -12.80 -6.21
C ASP A 159 -20.37 -11.86 -5.85
N VAL A 160 -19.79 -12.09 -4.67
CA VAL A 160 -18.61 -11.37 -4.18
C VAL A 160 -17.39 -11.94 -4.89
N GLY A 161 -17.15 -11.49 -6.11
CA GLY A 161 -16.04 -11.97 -6.93
C GLY A 161 -14.80 -11.09 -6.76
N LEU A 162 -13.67 -11.70 -6.42
CA LEU A 162 -12.34 -11.14 -6.58
C LEU A 162 -11.81 -11.47 -7.97
N SER A 163 -11.30 -10.48 -8.69
CA SER A 163 -10.52 -10.73 -9.90
C SER A 163 -9.03 -10.76 -9.53
N LEU A 164 -8.36 -11.83 -9.91
CA LEU A 164 -6.94 -12.05 -9.73
C LEU A 164 -6.24 -11.95 -11.07
N ILE A 165 -5.18 -11.16 -11.12
CA ILE A 165 -4.32 -11.02 -12.29
C ILE A 165 -2.92 -11.43 -11.86
N HIS A 166 -2.33 -12.34 -12.61
CA HIS A 166 -0.94 -12.75 -12.44
C HIS A 166 -0.11 -12.13 -13.57
N ILE A 167 1.04 -11.56 -13.21
CA ILE A 167 2.03 -11.05 -14.17
C ILE A 167 3.27 -11.91 -13.98
N SER A 168 3.61 -12.69 -15.02
CA SER A 168 4.87 -13.42 -15.07
C SER A 168 5.95 -12.47 -15.64
N GLU A 169 7.17 -12.63 -15.18
CA GLU A 169 8.31 -11.90 -15.73
C GLU A 169 8.42 -12.07 -17.25
N PRO A 170 8.93 -11.02 -17.94
CA PRO A 170 9.25 -11.08 -19.35
C PRO A 170 10.45 -12.00 -19.63
#